data_26f20101dce2b7ee720dc6fc65882213
#
_entry.id   26f20101dce2b7ee720dc6fc65882213
#
_cell.length_a   1.000
_cell.length_b   1.000
_cell.length_c   1.000
_cell.angle_alpha   90.00
_cell.angle_beta   90.00
_cell.angle_gamma   90.00
#
_symmetry.space_group_name_H-M   'P 1'
#
loop_
_entity.id
_entity.type
_entity.pdbx_description
1 polymer ?
#
loop_
_entity_poly.entity_id
_entity_poly.type
_entity_poly.pdbx_seq_one_letter_code
_entity_poly.pdbx_strand_id
1 'polypeptide(L)'
;MGFFSKLKEGLTKTRDNIVSGIDSVFSGFSSIDDDFYDELEETLIMGDIGVVATEEILDDLKNKVKENKIKNPADCKQLLIDSIKEKMNLGENAYEFENRKSIVMLIGVNGVGKTTSVGKLAGLLKAQNKKVIMAGAADTFRAAAIEQLTEWSNRTGADIIAQSEGSDPAAVIYDSIAACKARKADVLLCDTAGRLQNKKNLMEELRKIDRVIEREYSDAYRENLIVLDATTGQNALSQLREFNDVTNITGIILTKMDGTAKGGIAVAIQAEFGIPVKYIGVGEKVEDLQKFDSDTFVNALFDVDNGSDEDR
;
A
#
# COMPACT_ATOMS: atom_id res chain seq x y z
N MET A 1 -10.95 -18.42 -8.44
CA MET A 1 -10.40 -17.26 -9.17
C MET A 1 -9.07 -16.92 -8.52
N GLY A 2 -7.96 -16.99 -9.25
CA GLY A 2 -6.64 -16.68 -8.73
C GLY A 2 -6.49 -15.19 -8.38
N PHE A 3 -5.43 -14.82 -7.65
CA PHE A 3 -5.17 -13.43 -7.26
C PHE A 3 -5.03 -12.50 -8.48
N PHE A 4 -4.27 -12.92 -9.50
CA PHE A 4 -4.07 -12.15 -10.72
C PHE A 4 -5.39 -11.79 -11.41
N SER A 5 -6.33 -12.74 -11.49
CA SER A 5 -7.67 -12.50 -12.05
C SER A 5 -8.46 -11.47 -11.26
N LYS A 6 -8.42 -11.50 -9.91
CA LYS A 6 -9.06 -10.50 -9.05
C LYS A 6 -8.40 -9.13 -9.18
N LEU A 7 -7.07 -9.10 -9.24
CA LEU A 7 -6.32 -7.86 -9.44
C LEU A 7 -6.64 -7.24 -10.80
N LYS A 8 -6.64 -8.04 -11.86
CA LYS A 8 -7.00 -7.61 -13.21
C LYS A 8 -8.43 -7.06 -13.27
N GLU A 9 -9.40 -7.74 -12.61
CA GLU A 9 -10.77 -7.27 -12.47
C GLU A 9 -10.83 -5.95 -11.67
N GLY A 10 -10.14 -5.87 -10.54
CA GLY A 10 -10.07 -4.66 -9.71
C GLY A 10 -9.45 -3.47 -10.43
N LEU A 11 -8.45 -3.69 -11.26
CA LEU A 11 -7.76 -2.65 -12.01
C LEU A 11 -8.44 -2.28 -13.34
N THR A 12 -9.57 -2.89 -13.71
CA THR A 12 -10.23 -2.66 -15.01
C THR A 12 -10.46 -1.18 -15.29
N LYS A 13 -11.01 -0.42 -14.35
CA LYS A 13 -11.27 1.02 -14.53
C LYS A 13 -9.98 1.83 -14.70
N THR A 14 -8.94 1.52 -13.91
CA THR A 14 -7.63 2.16 -14.03
C THR A 14 -6.99 1.85 -15.37
N ARG A 15 -7.02 0.58 -15.75
CA ARG A 15 -6.49 0.12 -17.03
C ARG A 15 -7.15 0.81 -18.20
N ASP A 16 -8.49 0.79 -18.25
CA ASP A 16 -9.25 1.38 -19.37
C ASP A 16 -8.95 2.88 -19.52
N ASN A 17 -8.64 3.57 -18.42
CA ASN A 17 -8.26 4.97 -18.45
C ASN A 17 -6.82 5.20 -18.94
N ILE A 18 -5.84 4.46 -18.40
CA ILE A 18 -4.42 4.64 -18.70
C ILE A 18 -4.04 4.02 -20.06
N VAL A 19 -4.41 2.76 -20.27
CA VAL A 19 -3.95 1.99 -21.44
C VAL A 19 -4.56 2.52 -22.74
N SER A 20 -5.84 2.91 -22.75
CA SER A 20 -6.45 3.50 -23.93
C SER A 20 -5.77 4.81 -24.34
N GLY A 21 -5.37 5.65 -23.38
CA GLY A 21 -4.59 6.85 -23.62
C GLY A 21 -3.22 6.53 -24.22
N ILE A 22 -2.48 5.66 -23.58
CA ILE A 22 -1.14 5.22 -24.01
C ILE A 22 -1.20 4.59 -25.39
N ASP A 23 -2.13 3.70 -25.67
CA ASP A 23 -2.27 3.05 -26.98
C ASP A 23 -2.64 4.06 -28.07
N SER A 24 -3.41 5.11 -27.74
CA SER A 24 -3.70 6.21 -28.65
C SER A 24 -2.45 7.00 -29.01
N VAL A 25 -1.58 7.30 -28.04
CA VAL A 25 -0.29 7.97 -28.27
C VAL A 25 0.60 7.09 -29.16
N PHE A 26 0.81 5.82 -28.81
CA PHE A 26 1.67 4.94 -29.59
C PHE A 26 1.19 4.68 -31.02
N SER A 27 -0.12 4.70 -31.26
CA SER A 27 -0.69 4.52 -32.60
C SER A 27 -0.86 5.81 -33.38
N GLY A 28 -0.93 6.95 -32.70
CA GLY A 28 -1.17 8.27 -33.33
C GLY A 28 0.08 8.93 -33.88
N PHE A 29 1.26 8.57 -33.40
CA PHE A 29 2.53 9.16 -33.82
C PHE A 29 3.29 8.25 -34.79
N SER A 30 3.94 8.85 -35.77
CA SER A 30 4.77 8.18 -36.78
C SER A 30 6.29 8.26 -36.43
N SER A 31 6.65 9.12 -35.51
CA SER A 31 8.04 9.38 -35.06
C SER A 31 8.09 9.58 -33.55
N ILE A 32 9.27 9.30 -32.97
CA ILE A 32 9.57 9.57 -31.57
C ILE A 32 10.26 10.91 -31.51
N ASP A 33 9.50 11.96 -31.29
CA ASP A 33 9.92 13.35 -31.19
C ASP A 33 9.42 13.98 -29.89
N ASP A 34 9.64 15.28 -29.71
CA ASP A 34 9.25 15.97 -28.49
C ASP A 34 7.71 15.95 -28.32
N ASP A 35 6.94 16.14 -29.39
CA ASP A 35 5.48 16.10 -29.35
C ASP A 35 4.95 14.72 -28.89
N PHE A 36 5.61 13.62 -29.28
CA PHE A 36 5.29 12.28 -28.78
C PHE A 36 5.49 12.15 -27.27
N TYR A 37 6.61 12.67 -26.75
CA TYR A 37 6.89 12.60 -25.31
C TYR A 37 5.97 13.52 -24.51
N ASP A 38 5.63 14.70 -25.04
CA ASP A 38 4.70 15.64 -24.38
C ASP A 38 3.30 15.03 -24.24
N GLU A 39 2.78 14.38 -25.27
CA GLU A 39 1.47 13.70 -25.23
C GLU A 39 1.49 12.49 -24.30
N LEU A 40 2.62 11.76 -24.25
CA LEU A 40 2.79 10.62 -23.32
C LEU A 40 2.85 11.11 -21.89
N GLU A 41 3.53 12.23 -21.61
CA GLU A 41 3.58 12.87 -20.32
C GLU A 41 2.19 13.24 -19.83
N GLU A 42 1.41 13.94 -20.64
CA GLU A 42 0.03 14.31 -20.30
C GLU A 42 -0.83 13.08 -19.99
N THR A 43 -0.71 12.03 -20.80
CA THR A 43 -1.44 10.77 -20.62
C THR A 43 -1.10 10.07 -19.28
N LEU A 44 0.18 10.01 -18.92
CA LEU A 44 0.62 9.39 -17.67
C LEU A 44 0.15 10.20 -16.44
N ILE A 45 0.23 11.53 -16.52
CA ILE A 45 -0.26 12.43 -15.46
C ILE A 45 -1.78 12.28 -15.27
N MET A 46 -2.54 12.25 -16.37
CA MET A 46 -4.00 12.02 -16.32
C MET A 46 -4.35 10.64 -15.75
N GLY A 47 -3.46 9.66 -15.86
CA GLY A 47 -3.55 8.35 -15.24
C GLY A 47 -3.23 8.31 -13.73
N ASP A 48 -3.12 9.46 -13.06
CA ASP A 48 -2.73 9.59 -11.64
C ASP A 48 -1.31 9.07 -11.31
N ILE A 49 -0.43 8.89 -12.30
CA ILE A 49 0.98 8.51 -12.08
C ILE A 49 1.77 9.65 -11.41
N GLY A 50 1.29 10.90 -11.58
CA GLY A 50 1.89 12.08 -10.97
C GLY A 50 3.10 12.61 -11.75
N VAL A 51 3.37 13.92 -11.58
CA VAL A 51 4.39 14.63 -12.38
C VAL A 51 5.79 14.05 -12.15
N VAL A 52 6.21 13.91 -10.89
CA VAL A 52 7.57 13.44 -10.54
C VAL A 52 7.85 12.04 -11.10
N ALA A 53 6.92 11.11 -10.89
CA ALA A 53 7.06 9.75 -11.41
C ALA A 53 7.08 9.72 -12.95
N THR A 54 6.23 10.53 -13.58
CA THR A 54 6.15 10.63 -15.04
C THR A 54 7.44 11.15 -15.63
N GLU A 55 8.02 12.24 -15.10
CA GLU A 55 9.31 12.78 -15.54
C GLU A 55 10.42 11.72 -15.46
N GLU A 56 10.53 11.03 -14.33
CA GLU A 56 11.55 9.98 -14.14
C GLU A 56 11.37 8.78 -15.08
N ILE A 57 10.12 8.35 -15.32
CA ILE A 57 9.79 7.25 -16.24
C ILE A 57 10.12 7.65 -17.69
N LEU A 58 9.79 8.87 -18.09
CA LEU A 58 10.06 9.36 -19.44
C LEU A 58 11.54 9.58 -19.68
N ASP A 59 12.29 10.05 -18.69
CA ASP A 59 13.76 10.19 -18.82
C ASP A 59 14.42 8.82 -18.99
N ASP A 60 13.98 7.81 -18.25
CA ASP A 60 14.46 6.43 -18.42
C ASP A 60 14.06 5.87 -19.80
N LEU A 61 12.82 6.09 -20.22
CA LEU A 61 12.34 5.70 -21.54
C LEU A 61 13.17 6.34 -22.67
N LYS A 62 13.44 7.66 -22.60
CA LYS A 62 14.27 8.38 -23.57
C LYS A 62 15.66 7.76 -23.67
N ASN A 63 16.27 7.40 -22.55
CA ASN A 63 17.58 6.75 -22.51
C ASN A 63 17.52 5.37 -23.16
N LYS A 64 16.54 4.52 -22.79
CA LYS A 64 16.33 3.18 -23.36
C LYS A 64 16.07 3.22 -24.86
N VAL A 65 15.25 4.16 -25.33
CA VAL A 65 14.97 4.39 -26.77
C VAL A 65 16.26 4.71 -27.52
N LYS A 66 17.08 5.60 -26.98
CA LYS A 66 18.38 5.98 -27.59
C LYS A 66 19.37 4.81 -27.61
N GLU A 67 19.52 4.09 -26.52
CA GLU A 67 20.42 2.94 -26.39
C GLU A 67 20.05 1.81 -27.34
N ASN A 68 18.75 1.49 -27.42
CA ASN A 68 18.22 0.44 -28.28
C ASN A 68 17.97 0.89 -29.72
N LYS A 69 18.21 2.17 -30.04
CA LYS A 69 18.04 2.76 -31.37
C LYS A 69 16.61 2.56 -31.93
N ILE A 70 15.62 2.64 -31.06
CA ILE A 70 14.20 2.51 -31.41
C ILE A 70 13.79 3.73 -32.25
N LYS A 71 13.02 3.46 -33.30
CA LYS A 71 12.56 4.52 -34.22
C LYS A 71 11.03 4.57 -34.36
N ASN A 72 10.36 3.46 -34.02
CA ASN A 72 8.92 3.35 -34.15
C ASN A 72 8.29 3.52 -32.76
N PRO A 73 7.34 4.44 -32.55
CA PRO A 73 6.63 4.61 -31.30
C PRO A 73 6.04 3.30 -30.72
N ALA A 74 5.47 2.45 -31.57
CA ALA A 74 4.89 1.18 -31.13
C ALA A 74 5.88 0.26 -30.38
N ASP A 75 7.18 0.33 -30.71
CA ASP A 75 8.22 -0.46 -30.07
C ASP A 75 8.61 0.09 -28.68
N CYS A 76 8.16 1.31 -28.33
CA CYS A 76 8.42 1.92 -27.03
C CYS A 76 7.51 1.40 -25.91
N LYS A 77 6.36 0.80 -26.25
CA LYS A 77 5.37 0.39 -25.23
C LYS A 77 5.96 -0.58 -24.22
N GLN A 78 6.72 -1.58 -24.66
CA GLN A 78 7.36 -2.54 -23.76
C GLN A 78 8.42 -1.85 -22.89
N LEU A 79 9.22 -0.93 -23.46
CA LEU A 79 10.22 -0.18 -22.68
C LEU A 79 9.57 0.70 -21.61
N LEU A 80 8.41 1.32 -21.91
CA LEU A 80 7.64 2.07 -20.92
C LEU A 80 7.18 1.17 -19.76
N ILE A 81 6.62 0.00 -20.07
CA ILE A 81 6.19 -0.99 -19.10
C ILE A 81 7.36 -1.42 -18.21
N ASP A 82 8.52 -1.70 -18.80
CA ASP A 82 9.73 -2.11 -18.08
C ASP A 82 10.24 -0.97 -17.18
N SER A 83 10.20 0.28 -17.63
CA SER A 83 10.57 1.45 -16.83
C SER A 83 9.65 1.63 -15.61
N ILE A 84 8.35 1.42 -15.78
CA ILE A 84 7.38 1.47 -14.67
C ILE A 84 7.66 0.32 -13.67
N LYS A 85 7.93 -0.90 -14.14
CA LYS A 85 8.25 -2.05 -13.27
C LYS A 85 9.50 -1.79 -12.43
N GLU A 86 10.57 -1.27 -13.06
CA GLU A 86 11.82 -0.94 -12.36
C GLU A 86 11.60 0.08 -11.26
N LYS A 87 10.77 1.11 -11.49
CA LYS A 87 10.41 2.12 -10.49
C LYS A 87 9.59 1.55 -9.33
N MET A 88 8.85 0.48 -9.56
CA MET A 88 7.99 -0.14 -8.56
C MET A 88 8.63 -1.32 -7.83
N ASN A 89 9.88 -1.65 -8.07
CA ASN A 89 10.55 -2.77 -7.41
C ASN A 89 10.77 -2.49 -5.93
N LEU A 90 10.27 -3.39 -5.06
CA LEU A 90 10.30 -3.25 -3.59
C LEU A 90 11.63 -3.62 -2.94
N GLY A 91 12.48 -4.35 -3.65
CA GLY A 91 13.65 -5.01 -3.06
C GLY A 91 13.31 -6.20 -2.15
N GLU A 92 14.34 -6.95 -1.76
CA GLU A 92 14.21 -8.26 -1.10
C GLU A 92 13.66 -8.21 0.34
N ASN A 93 13.83 -7.09 1.05
CA ASN A 93 13.55 -6.97 2.49
C ASN A 93 12.17 -6.38 2.83
N ALA A 94 11.29 -6.20 1.84
CA ALA A 94 10.00 -5.54 2.04
C ALA A 94 9.10 -6.19 3.12
N TYR A 95 9.21 -7.51 3.32
CA TYR A 95 8.37 -8.30 4.23
C TYR A 95 9.15 -8.93 5.39
N GLU A 96 10.32 -8.41 5.73
CA GLU A 96 11.16 -8.96 6.79
C GLU A 96 10.43 -9.05 8.16
N PHE A 97 9.51 -8.12 8.42
CA PHE A 97 8.70 -8.11 9.64
C PHE A 97 7.85 -9.37 9.85
N GLU A 98 7.47 -10.07 8.78
CA GLU A 98 6.69 -11.32 8.87
C GLU A 98 7.53 -12.48 9.43
N ASN A 99 8.85 -12.42 9.30
CA ASN A 99 9.79 -13.47 9.69
C ASN A 99 10.53 -13.17 10.99
N ARG A 100 10.23 -12.04 11.62
CA ARG A 100 10.82 -11.59 12.89
C ARG A 100 9.72 -11.33 13.90
N LYS A 101 10.11 -11.34 15.19
CA LYS A 101 9.25 -10.80 16.23
C LYS A 101 9.04 -9.32 15.99
N SER A 102 7.81 -8.90 15.74
CA SER A 102 7.54 -7.58 15.21
C SER A 102 6.35 -6.89 15.85
N ILE A 103 6.38 -5.57 15.79
CA ILE A 103 5.25 -4.68 16.05
C ILE A 103 4.96 -3.87 14.79
N VAL A 104 3.72 -3.93 14.32
CA VAL A 104 3.26 -3.28 13.11
C VAL A 104 2.20 -2.26 13.46
N MET A 105 2.48 -0.99 13.22
CA MET A 105 1.51 0.08 13.40
C MET A 105 0.80 0.38 12.07
N LEU A 106 -0.52 0.35 12.06
CA LEU A 106 -1.33 0.77 10.92
C LEU A 106 -1.85 2.19 11.18
N ILE A 107 -1.37 3.14 10.39
CA ILE A 107 -1.67 4.57 10.50
C ILE A 107 -2.38 5.07 9.24
N GLY A 108 -3.02 6.23 9.30
CA GLY A 108 -3.77 6.81 8.19
C GLY A 108 -5.04 7.51 8.66
N VAL A 109 -5.73 8.21 7.76
CA VAL A 109 -6.95 8.95 8.09
C VAL A 109 -8.16 8.04 8.34
N ASN A 110 -9.25 8.58 8.87
CA ASN A 110 -10.48 7.81 9.03
C ASN A 110 -11.10 7.42 7.69
N GLY A 111 -11.65 6.22 7.61
CA GLY A 111 -12.35 5.72 6.41
C GLY A 111 -11.46 5.09 5.34
N VAL A 112 -10.12 5.12 5.47
CA VAL A 112 -9.20 4.49 4.52
C VAL A 112 -9.11 2.96 4.65
N GLY A 113 -9.70 2.37 5.68
CA GLY A 113 -9.72 0.91 5.87
C GLY A 113 -8.66 0.37 6.83
N LYS A 114 -8.15 1.17 7.80
CA LYS A 114 -7.15 0.71 8.78
C LYS A 114 -7.59 -0.55 9.54
N THR A 115 -8.68 -0.49 10.27
CA THR A 115 -9.22 -1.63 11.06
C THR A 115 -9.44 -2.87 10.20
N THR A 116 -9.98 -2.68 8.99
CA THR A 116 -10.15 -3.75 8.01
C THR A 116 -8.80 -4.34 7.58
N SER A 117 -7.80 -3.48 7.33
CA SER A 117 -6.45 -3.91 6.98
C SER A 117 -5.74 -4.66 8.11
N VAL A 118 -5.93 -4.22 9.37
CA VAL A 118 -5.45 -4.97 10.56
C VAL A 118 -6.02 -6.38 10.56
N GLY A 119 -7.34 -6.50 10.40
CA GLY A 119 -8.03 -7.79 10.40
C GLY A 119 -7.56 -8.71 9.25
N LYS A 120 -7.48 -8.17 8.04
CA LYS A 120 -7.02 -8.94 6.87
C LYS A 120 -5.56 -9.37 7.00
N LEU A 121 -4.68 -8.47 7.45
CA LEU A 121 -3.27 -8.78 7.67
C LEU A 121 -3.10 -9.83 8.78
N ALA A 122 -3.92 -9.74 9.85
CA ALA A 122 -3.96 -10.79 10.87
C ALA A 122 -4.32 -12.16 10.26
N GLY A 123 -5.31 -12.20 9.37
CA GLY A 123 -5.69 -13.43 8.66
C GLY A 123 -4.56 -13.99 7.79
N LEU A 124 -3.87 -13.14 7.02
CA LEU A 124 -2.72 -13.54 6.22
C LEU A 124 -1.58 -14.13 7.08
N LEU A 125 -1.24 -13.48 8.18
CA LEU A 125 -0.21 -13.94 9.10
C LEU A 125 -0.62 -15.23 9.83
N LYS A 126 -1.88 -15.38 10.21
CA LYS A 126 -2.43 -16.61 10.79
C LYS A 126 -2.37 -17.78 9.81
N ALA A 127 -2.64 -17.56 8.53
CA ALA A 127 -2.49 -18.57 7.48
C ALA A 127 -1.03 -19.06 7.32
N GLN A 128 -0.06 -18.23 7.72
CA GLN A 128 1.37 -18.58 7.82
C GLN A 128 1.75 -19.22 9.17
N ASN A 129 0.77 -19.63 9.99
CA ASN A 129 0.95 -20.19 11.34
C ASN A 129 1.60 -19.23 12.36
N LYS A 130 1.50 -17.91 12.16
CA LYS A 130 2.01 -16.92 13.12
C LYS A 130 1.04 -16.76 14.29
N LYS A 131 1.59 -16.48 15.47
CA LYS A 131 0.82 -16.07 16.66
C LYS A 131 0.64 -14.56 16.60
N VAL A 132 -0.57 -14.10 16.32
CA VAL A 132 -0.89 -12.69 16.11
C VAL A 132 -1.75 -12.16 17.24
N ILE A 133 -1.38 -10.98 17.76
CA ILE A 133 -2.20 -10.18 18.66
C ILE A 133 -2.56 -8.89 17.95
N MET A 134 -3.82 -8.49 18.04
CA MET A 134 -4.32 -7.20 17.58
C MET A 134 -4.55 -6.27 18.76
N ALA A 135 -4.01 -5.05 18.71
CA ALA A 135 -4.21 -4.00 19.68
C ALA A 135 -5.27 -3.00 19.17
N GLY A 136 -6.39 -2.91 19.87
CA GLY A 136 -7.44 -1.93 19.62
C GLY A 136 -7.11 -0.58 20.23
N ALA A 137 -6.01 0.03 19.82
CA ALA A 137 -5.54 1.33 20.33
C ALA A 137 -6.05 2.53 19.52
N ALA A 138 -6.68 2.29 18.38
CA ALA A 138 -6.93 3.32 17.41
C ALA A 138 -8.01 4.30 17.75
N ASP A 139 -9.09 3.80 18.25
CA ASP A 139 -10.27 4.63 18.41
C ASP A 139 -11.02 4.21 19.67
N THR A 140 -10.31 4.37 20.79
CA THR A 140 -10.90 4.15 22.11
C THR A 140 -12.17 5.00 22.32
N PHE A 141 -12.39 6.02 21.46
CA PHE A 141 -13.60 6.86 21.47
C PHE A 141 -14.72 6.35 20.56
N ARG A 142 -14.53 5.22 19.87
CA ARG A 142 -15.57 4.61 19.00
C ARG A 142 -15.78 3.15 19.35
N ALA A 143 -16.85 2.88 20.08
CA ALA A 143 -17.28 1.51 20.42
C ALA A 143 -17.32 0.61 19.17
N ALA A 144 -17.83 1.13 18.04
CA ALA A 144 -17.90 0.41 16.78
C ALA A 144 -16.53 -0.04 16.23
N ALA A 145 -15.43 0.65 16.52
CA ALA A 145 -14.09 0.24 16.07
C ALA A 145 -13.58 -0.98 16.86
N ILE A 146 -13.84 -1.00 18.17
CA ILE A 146 -13.51 -2.15 19.04
C ILE A 146 -14.36 -3.37 18.64
N GLU A 147 -15.66 -3.17 18.39
CA GLU A 147 -16.56 -4.24 17.92
C GLU A 147 -16.08 -4.80 16.57
N GLN A 148 -15.72 -3.95 15.62
CA GLN A 148 -15.21 -4.37 14.32
C GLN A 148 -13.90 -5.17 14.46
N LEU A 149 -12.98 -4.73 15.31
CA LEU A 149 -11.72 -5.44 15.53
C LEU A 149 -11.95 -6.78 16.24
N THR A 150 -12.95 -6.85 17.14
CA THR A 150 -13.38 -8.10 17.80
C THR A 150 -13.97 -9.07 16.79
N GLU A 151 -14.76 -8.60 15.84
CA GLU A 151 -15.28 -9.44 14.76
C GLU A 151 -14.13 -10.00 13.89
N TRP A 152 -13.13 -9.19 13.57
CA TRP A 152 -11.94 -9.66 12.88
C TRP A 152 -11.17 -10.71 13.69
N SER A 153 -11.03 -10.52 15.01
CA SER A 153 -10.44 -11.52 15.91
C SER A 153 -11.16 -12.87 15.79
N ASN A 154 -12.49 -12.86 15.85
CA ASN A 154 -13.30 -14.07 15.72
C ASN A 154 -13.15 -14.75 14.34
N ARG A 155 -13.07 -13.98 13.27
CA ARG A 155 -12.92 -14.50 11.89
C ARG A 155 -11.54 -15.10 11.63
N THR A 156 -10.50 -14.49 12.18
CA THR A 156 -9.10 -14.87 11.85
C THR A 156 -8.45 -15.77 12.89
N GLY A 157 -9.04 -15.85 14.09
CA GLY A 157 -8.44 -16.55 15.22
C GLY A 157 -7.19 -15.85 15.80
N ALA A 158 -7.03 -14.55 15.52
CA ALA A 158 -6.01 -13.72 16.17
C ALA A 158 -6.52 -13.24 17.53
N ASP A 159 -5.65 -13.17 18.54
CA ASP A 159 -5.99 -12.60 19.84
C ASP A 159 -6.23 -11.08 19.73
N ILE A 160 -7.10 -10.55 20.59
CA ILE A 160 -7.31 -9.10 20.69
C ILE A 160 -6.99 -8.60 22.09
N ILE A 161 -6.38 -7.42 22.19
CA ILE A 161 -6.25 -6.62 23.41
C ILE A 161 -6.93 -5.28 23.14
N ALA A 162 -7.98 -5.00 23.87
CA ALA A 162 -8.70 -3.75 23.84
C ALA A 162 -9.06 -3.32 25.25
N GLN A 163 -9.21 -2.03 25.48
CA GLN A 163 -9.71 -1.45 26.73
C GLN A 163 -11.07 -0.77 26.48
N SER A 164 -11.67 -0.27 27.55
CA SER A 164 -12.94 0.46 27.47
C SER A 164 -12.82 1.74 26.67
N GLU A 165 -13.96 2.21 26.17
CA GLU A 165 -14.08 3.49 25.47
C GLU A 165 -13.43 4.63 26.30
N GLY A 166 -12.67 5.51 25.66
CA GLY A 166 -11.96 6.63 26.27
C GLY A 166 -10.62 6.28 26.92
N SER A 167 -10.15 5.05 26.85
CA SER A 167 -8.84 4.67 27.37
C SER A 167 -7.71 5.36 26.59
N ASP A 168 -6.57 5.56 27.24
CA ASP A 168 -5.37 6.11 26.59
C ASP A 168 -4.79 5.11 25.56
N PRO A 169 -4.68 5.46 24.28
CA PRO A 169 -4.10 4.58 23.27
C PRO A 169 -2.74 4.00 23.62
N ALA A 170 -1.87 4.80 24.25
CA ALA A 170 -0.55 4.35 24.68
C ALA A 170 -0.62 3.30 25.79
N ALA A 171 -1.64 3.35 26.67
CA ALA A 171 -1.86 2.31 27.68
C ALA A 171 -2.31 0.99 27.04
N VAL A 172 -3.17 1.04 26.01
CA VAL A 172 -3.57 -0.16 25.26
C VAL A 172 -2.35 -0.82 24.58
N ILE A 173 -1.45 -0.03 23.99
CA ILE A 173 -0.21 -0.53 23.39
C ILE A 173 0.70 -1.16 24.46
N TYR A 174 0.84 -0.52 25.62
CA TYR A 174 1.61 -1.06 26.73
C TYR A 174 1.10 -2.45 27.16
N ASP A 175 -0.20 -2.61 27.39
CA ASP A 175 -0.82 -3.87 27.77
C ASP A 175 -0.70 -4.92 26.67
N SER A 176 -0.81 -4.49 25.41
CA SER A 176 -0.66 -5.37 24.25
C SER A 176 0.76 -5.90 24.13
N ILE A 177 1.78 -5.08 24.37
CA ILE A 177 3.19 -5.51 24.41
C ILE A 177 3.42 -6.50 25.55
N ALA A 178 2.87 -6.23 26.74
CA ALA A 178 2.96 -7.16 27.87
C ALA A 178 2.31 -8.52 27.53
N ALA A 179 1.14 -8.50 26.89
CA ALA A 179 0.47 -9.72 26.42
C ALA A 179 1.29 -10.46 25.36
N CYS A 180 1.91 -9.75 24.41
CA CYS A 180 2.79 -10.33 23.38
C CYS A 180 3.98 -11.06 23.99
N LYS A 181 4.64 -10.44 24.96
CA LYS A 181 5.76 -11.05 25.69
C LYS A 181 5.33 -12.30 26.45
N ALA A 182 4.21 -12.22 27.20
CA ALA A 182 3.69 -13.33 28.01
C ALA A 182 3.23 -14.51 27.14
N ARG A 183 2.57 -14.26 26.02
CA ARG A 183 2.03 -15.28 25.09
C ARG A 183 3.03 -15.73 24.05
N LYS A 184 4.22 -15.10 23.98
CA LYS A 184 5.25 -15.34 22.96
C LYS A 184 4.64 -15.20 21.55
N ALA A 185 3.93 -14.06 21.32
CA ALA A 185 3.39 -13.75 20.02
C ALA A 185 4.50 -13.38 19.03
N ASP A 186 4.30 -13.72 17.77
CA ASP A 186 5.23 -13.40 16.68
C ASP A 186 5.03 -11.96 16.20
N VAL A 187 3.77 -11.53 16.09
CA VAL A 187 3.42 -10.21 15.55
C VAL A 187 2.35 -9.53 16.40
N LEU A 188 2.59 -8.27 16.73
CA LEU A 188 1.61 -7.35 17.30
C LEU A 188 1.15 -6.37 16.23
N LEU A 189 -0.12 -6.40 15.85
CA LEU A 189 -0.75 -5.46 14.93
C LEU A 189 -1.49 -4.39 15.71
N CYS A 190 -1.15 -3.12 15.48
CA CYS A 190 -1.71 -1.99 16.20
C CYS A 190 -2.59 -1.17 15.25
N ASP A 191 -3.90 -1.19 15.49
CA ASP A 191 -4.82 -0.23 14.86
C ASP A 191 -4.67 1.15 15.54
N THR A 192 -4.54 2.26 14.82
CA THR A 192 -4.34 3.60 15.39
C THR A 192 -5.45 4.57 14.99
N ALA A 193 -5.62 5.66 15.75
CA ALA A 193 -6.55 6.73 15.41
C ALA A 193 -6.24 7.37 14.06
N GLY A 194 -7.25 7.97 13.41
CA GLY A 194 -7.10 8.58 12.10
C GLY A 194 -7.77 9.95 11.99
N ARG A 195 -7.91 10.68 13.10
CA ARG A 195 -8.63 11.97 13.14
C ARG A 195 -7.73 13.12 12.70
N LEU A 196 -7.47 13.22 11.40
CA LEU A 196 -6.60 14.26 10.84
C LEU A 196 -7.16 15.68 11.04
N GLN A 197 -8.48 15.84 11.27
CA GLN A 197 -9.10 17.11 11.61
C GLN A 197 -8.49 17.74 12.87
N ASN A 198 -7.95 16.90 13.77
CA ASN A 198 -7.19 17.33 14.94
C ASN A 198 -5.73 16.85 14.82
N LYS A 199 -5.07 17.27 13.74
CA LYS A 199 -3.72 16.85 13.36
C LYS A 199 -2.75 16.89 14.54
N LYS A 200 -2.73 17.98 15.31
CA LYS A 200 -1.80 18.15 16.43
C LYS A 200 -1.97 17.04 17.49
N ASN A 201 -3.19 16.76 17.89
CA ASN A 201 -3.47 15.73 18.90
C ASN A 201 -3.11 14.34 18.39
N LEU A 202 -3.47 14.02 17.12
CA LEU A 202 -3.12 12.75 16.49
C LEU A 202 -1.60 12.53 16.46
N MET A 203 -0.84 13.57 16.10
CA MET A 203 0.62 13.51 16.02
C MET A 203 1.26 13.37 17.42
N GLU A 204 0.70 14.02 18.45
CA GLU A 204 1.16 13.84 19.83
C GLU A 204 0.86 12.42 20.34
N GLU A 205 -0.30 11.85 19.99
CA GLU A 205 -0.69 10.49 20.32
C GLU A 205 0.27 9.47 19.68
N LEU A 206 0.56 9.60 18.38
CA LEU A 206 1.51 8.73 17.69
C LEU A 206 2.90 8.79 18.33
N ARG A 207 3.41 10.00 18.64
CA ARG A 207 4.70 10.16 19.34
C ARG A 207 4.70 9.53 20.74
N LYS A 208 3.55 9.53 21.42
CA LYS A 208 3.41 8.89 22.73
C LYS A 208 3.46 7.37 22.61
N ILE A 209 2.76 6.83 21.63
CA ILE A 209 2.81 5.40 21.30
C ILE A 209 4.24 4.99 20.95
N ASP A 210 4.92 5.75 20.10
CA ASP A 210 6.31 5.51 19.71
C ASP A 210 7.24 5.37 20.90
N ARG A 211 7.15 6.31 21.86
CA ARG A 211 7.96 6.26 23.09
C ARG A 211 7.67 5.02 23.95
N VAL A 212 6.41 4.57 24.00
CA VAL A 212 6.05 3.34 24.71
C VAL A 212 6.67 2.13 24.02
N ILE A 213 6.57 2.04 22.70
CA ILE A 213 7.15 0.92 21.93
C ILE A 213 8.67 0.88 22.10
N GLU A 214 9.35 2.00 21.96
CA GLU A 214 10.80 2.11 22.11
C GLU A 214 11.28 1.66 23.50
N ARG A 215 10.57 2.05 24.55
CA ARG A 215 10.89 1.67 25.90
C ARG A 215 10.57 0.21 26.23
N GLU A 216 9.40 -0.27 25.79
CA GLU A 216 8.87 -1.58 26.24
C GLU A 216 9.16 -2.71 25.26
N TYR A 217 9.48 -2.43 24.00
CA TYR A 217 9.63 -3.46 22.96
C TYR A 217 10.77 -3.17 21.97
N SER A 218 11.87 -2.62 22.47
CA SER A 218 13.04 -2.22 21.67
C SER A 218 13.71 -3.37 20.89
N ASP A 219 13.48 -4.64 21.32
CA ASP A 219 13.98 -5.84 20.65
C ASP A 219 13.07 -6.34 19.50
N ALA A 220 11.88 -5.77 19.33
CA ALA A 220 10.99 -6.12 18.24
C ALA A 220 11.33 -5.35 16.97
N TYR A 221 11.19 -6.02 15.82
CA TYR A 221 11.25 -5.35 14.52
C TYR A 221 10.07 -4.41 14.39
N ARG A 222 10.33 -3.18 13.99
CA ARG A 222 9.31 -2.15 13.88
C ARG A 222 8.89 -1.93 12.45
N GLU A 223 7.61 -1.97 12.21
CA GLU A 223 6.99 -1.69 10.92
C GLU A 223 5.89 -0.64 11.08
N ASN A 224 5.95 0.44 10.33
CA ASN A 224 4.93 1.49 10.31
C ASN A 224 4.28 1.52 8.92
N LEU A 225 3.11 0.93 8.80
CA LEU A 225 2.35 0.87 7.55
C LEU A 225 1.32 2.00 7.51
N ILE A 226 1.43 2.88 6.52
CA ILE A 226 0.34 3.82 6.25
C ILE A 226 -0.70 3.14 5.36
N VAL A 227 -1.96 3.30 5.73
CA VAL A 227 -3.10 2.83 4.93
C VAL A 227 -3.65 4.01 4.14
N LEU A 228 -3.67 3.91 2.83
CA LEU A 228 -4.14 4.92 1.90
C LEU A 228 -5.29 4.38 1.04
N ASP A 229 -6.25 5.23 0.77
CA ASP A 229 -7.39 4.93 -0.10
C ASP A 229 -7.06 5.35 -1.54
N ALA A 230 -6.92 4.40 -2.46
CA ALA A 230 -6.56 4.65 -3.85
C ALA A 230 -7.57 5.55 -4.59
N THR A 231 -8.84 5.55 -4.16
CA THR A 231 -9.87 6.40 -4.77
C THR A 231 -9.62 7.88 -4.58
N THR A 232 -8.77 8.26 -3.63
CA THR A 232 -8.42 9.67 -3.35
C THR A 232 -7.37 10.23 -4.30
N GLY A 233 -6.71 9.39 -5.13
CA GLY A 233 -5.70 9.80 -6.10
C GLY A 233 -4.59 10.64 -5.45
N GLN A 234 -4.22 11.76 -6.05
CA GLN A 234 -3.14 12.64 -5.59
C GLN A 234 -3.28 13.13 -4.13
N ASN A 235 -4.49 13.13 -3.55
CA ASN A 235 -4.67 13.45 -2.13
C ASN A 235 -3.97 12.43 -1.20
N ALA A 236 -3.75 11.18 -1.66
CA ALA A 236 -3.01 10.18 -0.89
C ALA A 236 -1.55 10.61 -0.66
N LEU A 237 -0.91 11.28 -1.63
CA LEU A 237 0.46 11.81 -1.48
C LEU A 237 0.54 12.86 -0.39
N SER A 238 -0.45 13.76 -0.31
CA SER A 238 -0.51 14.77 0.74
C SER A 238 -0.64 14.15 2.12
N GLN A 239 -1.47 13.11 2.25
CA GLN A 239 -1.58 12.35 3.50
C GLN A 239 -0.26 11.67 3.87
N LEU A 240 0.39 11.02 2.90
CA LEU A 240 1.67 10.36 3.12
C LEU A 240 2.74 11.33 3.63
N ARG A 241 2.88 12.51 3.01
CA ARG A 241 3.81 13.57 3.48
C ARG A 241 3.54 13.94 4.94
N GLU A 242 2.27 14.22 5.26
CA GLU A 242 1.89 14.65 6.61
C GLU A 242 2.20 13.63 7.70
N PHE A 243 2.01 12.34 7.41
CA PHE A 243 2.33 11.29 8.37
C PHE A 243 3.83 10.99 8.42
N ASN A 244 4.53 11.05 7.29
CA ASN A 244 5.96 10.78 7.22
C ASN A 244 6.81 11.84 7.95
N ASP A 245 6.30 13.06 8.10
CA ASP A 245 6.92 14.12 8.92
C ASP A 245 6.94 13.79 10.42
N VAL A 246 6.15 12.82 10.87
CA VAL A 246 5.91 12.53 12.29
C VAL A 246 6.40 11.17 12.71
N THR A 247 6.22 10.18 11.86
CA THR A 247 6.65 8.81 12.09
C THR A 247 7.32 8.26 10.84
N ASN A 248 8.37 7.48 11.03
CA ASN A 248 9.08 6.86 9.92
C ASN A 248 8.20 5.79 9.27
N ILE A 249 7.59 6.12 8.13
CA ILE A 249 6.78 5.17 7.34
C ILE A 249 7.71 4.18 6.65
N THR A 250 7.46 2.89 6.84
CA THR A 250 8.29 1.82 6.28
C THR A 250 7.60 1.06 5.15
N GLY A 251 6.31 1.31 4.95
CA GLY A 251 5.54 0.71 3.87
C GLY A 251 4.11 1.21 3.79
N ILE A 252 3.44 0.84 2.73
CA ILE A 252 2.11 1.32 2.38
C ILE A 252 1.18 0.13 2.16
N ILE A 253 -0.05 0.27 2.67
CA ILE A 253 -1.20 -0.55 2.29
C ILE A 253 -2.12 0.33 1.43
N LEU A 254 -2.30 -0.04 0.18
CA LEU A 254 -3.18 0.69 -0.74
C LEU A 254 -4.52 -0.05 -0.84
N THR A 255 -5.60 0.58 -0.39
CA THR A 255 -6.94 -0.02 -0.33
C THR A 255 -7.86 0.46 -1.46
N LYS A 256 -8.97 -0.24 -1.67
CA LYS A 256 -10.05 0.10 -2.61
C LYS A 256 -9.59 0.22 -4.06
N MET A 257 -8.61 -0.59 -4.43
CA MET A 257 -8.10 -0.64 -5.81
C MET A 257 -9.15 -1.12 -6.81
N ASP A 258 -10.10 -1.93 -6.36
CA ASP A 258 -11.23 -2.46 -7.14
C ASP A 258 -12.30 -1.41 -7.52
N GLY A 259 -12.27 -0.27 -6.85
CA GLY A 259 -13.29 0.79 -7.06
C GLY A 259 -12.83 1.99 -7.89
N THR A 260 -11.55 2.06 -8.29
CA THR A 260 -10.93 3.30 -8.77
C THR A 260 -10.41 3.23 -10.20
N ALA A 261 -10.46 4.38 -10.90
CA ALA A 261 -9.71 4.63 -12.12
C ALA A 261 -8.33 5.26 -11.84
N LYS A 262 -7.98 5.48 -10.56
CA LYS A 262 -6.78 6.20 -10.09
C LYS A 262 -5.66 5.29 -9.60
N GLY A 263 -5.58 4.06 -10.11
CA GLY A 263 -4.58 3.08 -9.66
C GLY A 263 -3.13 3.47 -9.98
N GLY A 264 -2.90 4.41 -10.91
CA GLY A 264 -1.57 4.99 -11.17
C GLY A 264 -0.94 5.64 -9.95
N ILE A 265 -1.75 6.00 -8.93
CA ILE A 265 -1.25 6.52 -7.65
C ILE A 265 -0.24 5.58 -6.96
N ALA A 266 -0.30 4.27 -7.19
CA ALA A 266 0.68 3.33 -6.67
C ALA A 266 2.10 3.62 -7.19
N VAL A 267 2.20 3.98 -8.48
CA VAL A 267 3.47 4.38 -9.12
C VAL A 267 3.96 5.70 -8.55
N ALA A 268 3.06 6.71 -8.48
CA ALA A 268 3.37 8.04 -7.96
C ALA A 268 3.94 8.00 -6.53
N ILE A 269 3.30 7.24 -5.65
CA ILE A 269 3.69 7.10 -4.25
C ILE A 269 5.13 6.56 -4.14
N GLN A 270 5.42 5.50 -4.89
CA GLN A 270 6.70 4.81 -4.76
C GLN A 270 7.84 5.61 -5.36
N ALA A 271 7.61 6.27 -6.50
CA ALA A 271 8.61 7.13 -7.13
C ALA A 271 8.91 8.38 -6.29
N GLU A 272 7.88 9.06 -5.78
CA GLU A 272 8.08 10.33 -5.06
C GLU A 272 8.69 10.16 -3.66
N PHE A 273 8.31 9.09 -2.94
CA PHE A 273 8.72 8.91 -1.54
C PHE A 273 9.75 7.81 -1.33
N GLY A 274 9.99 6.93 -2.30
CA GLY A 274 10.85 5.76 -2.13
C GLY A 274 10.32 4.79 -1.06
N ILE A 275 9.03 4.90 -0.68
CA ILE A 275 8.40 4.06 0.33
C ILE A 275 7.64 2.94 -0.40
N PRO A 276 7.91 1.65 -0.09
CA PRO A 276 7.31 0.56 -0.83
C PRO A 276 5.80 0.40 -0.55
N VAL A 277 5.02 0.22 -1.61
CA VAL A 277 3.67 -0.35 -1.50
C VAL A 277 3.84 -1.83 -1.17
N LYS A 278 3.47 -2.26 0.03
CA LYS A 278 3.65 -3.65 0.49
C LYS A 278 2.40 -4.51 0.29
N TYR A 279 1.23 -3.91 0.44
CA TYR A 279 -0.04 -4.63 0.28
C TYR A 279 -1.02 -3.81 -0.53
N ILE A 280 -1.86 -4.52 -1.28
CA ILE A 280 -3.00 -3.96 -2.00
C ILE A 280 -4.29 -4.66 -1.61
N GLY A 281 -5.36 -3.87 -1.44
CA GLY A 281 -6.72 -4.34 -1.16
C GLY A 281 -7.61 -4.19 -2.39
N VAL A 282 -8.17 -5.32 -2.84
CA VAL A 282 -9.02 -5.44 -4.03
C VAL A 282 -10.40 -6.02 -3.69
N GLY A 283 -10.96 -5.66 -2.55
CA GLY A 283 -12.28 -6.12 -2.10
C GLY A 283 -12.38 -6.23 -0.58
N GLU A 284 -13.43 -6.90 -0.07
CA GLU A 284 -13.80 -6.88 1.35
C GLU A 284 -13.39 -8.15 2.14
N LYS A 285 -13.06 -9.25 1.48
CA LYS A 285 -12.72 -10.52 2.12
C LYS A 285 -11.28 -10.50 2.65
N VAL A 286 -10.93 -11.46 3.54
CA VAL A 286 -9.56 -11.61 4.08
C VAL A 286 -8.56 -11.78 2.96
N GLU A 287 -8.86 -12.64 2.02
CA GLU A 287 -8.03 -12.97 0.87
C GLU A 287 -7.93 -11.84 -0.18
N ASP A 288 -8.69 -10.75 -0.04
CA ASP A 288 -8.63 -9.60 -0.94
C ASP A 288 -7.57 -8.56 -0.52
N LEU A 289 -6.84 -8.80 0.58
CA LEU A 289 -5.59 -8.12 0.88
C LEU A 289 -4.44 -9.02 0.43
N GLN A 290 -3.59 -8.52 -0.47
CA GLN A 290 -2.52 -9.31 -1.05
C GLN A 290 -1.19 -8.58 -0.94
N LYS A 291 -0.09 -9.34 -0.88
CA LYS A 291 1.25 -8.79 -1.04
C LYS A 291 1.36 -8.13 -2.40
N PHE A 292 2.00 -6.97 -2.42
CA PHE A 292 2.28 -6.29 -3.66
C PHE A 292 3.46 -6.96 -4.37
N ASP A 293 3.29 -7.17 -5.66
CA ASP A 293 4.32 -7.60 -6.59
C ASP A 293 4.27 -6.67 -7.81
N SER A 294 5.36 -5.99 -8.11
CA SER A 294 5.42 -4.96 -9.14
C SER A 294 5.13 -5.51 -10.53
N ASP A 295 5.69 -6.69 -10.84
CA ASP A 295 5.50 -7.30 -12.15
C ASP A 295 4.05 -7.71 -12.35
N THR A 296 3.47 -8.38 -11.37
CA THR A 296 2.05 -8.77 -11.37
C THR A 296 1.13 -7.55 -11.48
N PHE A 297 1.42 -6.49 -10.73
CA PHE A 297 0.62 -5.26 -10.76
C PHE A 297 0.68 -4.57 -12.12
N VAL A 298 1.88 -4.34 -12.65
CA VAL A 298 2.08 -3.65 -13.93
C VAL A 298 1.54 -4.50 -15.09
N ASN A 299 1.74 -5.82 -15.05
CA ASN A 299 1.15 -6.70 -16.06
C ASN A 299 -0.38 -6.67 -16.03
N ALA A 300 -1.01 -6.66 -14.84
CA ALA A 300 -2.46 -6.52 -14.71
C ALA A 300 -2.96 -5.15 -15.19
N LEU A 301 -2.18 -4.10 -14.94
CA LEU A 301 -2.49 -2.73 -15.37
C LEU A 301 -2.43 -2.58 -16.89
N PHE A 302 -1.43 -3.17 -17.55
CA PHE A 302 -1.21 -3.05 -19.00
C PHE A 302 -1.79 -4.21 -19.82
N ASP A 303 -2.49 -5.15 -19.17
CA ASP A 303 -3.08 -6.35 -19.80
C ASP A 303 -2.05 -7.20 -20.54
N VAL A 304 -0.84 -7.28 -20.01
CA VAL A 304 0.22 -8.14 -20.54
C VAL A 304 0.01 -9.54 -20.00
N ASP A 305 -0.34 -10.50 -20.87
CA ASP A 305 -0.49 -11.90 -20.46
C ASP A 305 0.86 -12.48 -20.04
N ASN A 306 0.98 -12.80 -18.76
CA ASN A 306 2.03 -13.70 -18.30
C ASN A 306 1.69 -15.11 -18.76
N GLY A 307 2.32 -15.59 -19.80
CA GLY A 307 2.11 -16.94 -20.37
C GLY A 307 2.46 -18.10 -19.41
N SER A 308 2.17 -18.01 -18.10
CA SER A 308 2.58 -18.98 -17.07
C SER A 308 1.58 -19.29 -15.95
N ASP A 309 0.30 -18.89 -16.04
CA ASP A 309 -0.66 -19.16 -14.94
C ASP A 309 -1.89 -20.01 -15.34
N GLU A 310 -1.76 -20.96 -16.25
CA GLU A 310 -2.81 -21.98 -16.44
C GLU A 310 -2.54 -23.33 -15.75
N ASP A 311 -1.39 -23.52 -15.06
CA ASP A 311 -1.09 -24.81 -14.40
C ASP A 311 -0.24 -24.64 -13.11
N ARG A 312 -0.82 -24.12 -12.01
CA ARG A 312 -0.33 -24.49 -10.67
C ARG A 312 -1.40 -24.30 -9.57
#